data_b576df227b57f1baffa7d25bab89317b
#
_entry.id   b576df227b57f1baffa7d25bab89317b
#
_cell.length_a   1.000
_cell.length_b   1.000
_cell.length_c   1.000
_cell.angle_alpha   90.00
_cell.angle_beta   90.00
_cell.angle_gamma   90.00
#
_symmetry.space_group_name_H-M   'P 1'
#
loop_
_entity.id
_entity.type
_entity.pdbx_description
1 polymer ?
#
loop_
_entity_poly.entity_id
_entity_poly.type
_entity_poly.pdbx_seq_one_letter_code
_entity_poly.pdbx_strand_id
1 'polypeptide(L)'
;MLSRSPWERFRSDRRAVACLLILCAELLAVLLLPPLLGLEPNASDLGAGFWAPPSAAHPLGTDALGRDVLSRVIYGGRASLLLAVAATACSMAVGLVIGVAAGYCGGIVDGVITAVSNVFQGLPGMVLMIALVGVLERGTRSIILALVITSWVGFSRLVRGEVMKVKSEMYVE
;
A
#
# COMPACT_ATOMS: atom_id res chain seq x y z
N MET A 1 -7.61 -37.77 9.07
CA MET A 1 -7.20 -36.51 9.74
C MET A 1 -7.99 -35.38 9.09
N LEU A 2 -9.02 -34.87 9.75
CA LEU A 2 -9.82 -33.75 9.26
C LEU A 2 -8.91 -32.52 9.21
N SER A 3 -8.65 -32.00 8.00
CA SER A 3 -7.86 -30.77 7.83
C SER A 3 -8.65 -29.62 8.45
N ARG A 4 -8.11 -29.04 9.53
CA ARG A 4 -8.68 -27.82 10.13
C ARG A 4 -8.88 -26.78 9.02
N SER A 5 -10.01 -26.11 9.03
CA SER A 5 -10.27 -25.05 8.06
C SER A 5 -9.20 -23.96 8.16
N PRO A 6 -8.89 -23.22 7.07
CA PRO A 6 -7.93 -22.13 7.10
C PRO A 6 -8.25 -21.11 8.21
N TRP A 7 -9.54 -20.89 8.48
CA TRP A 7 -10.03 -19.99 9.53
C TRP A 7 -9.72 -20.50 10.94
N GLU A 8 -9.87 -21.80 11.20
CA GLU A 8 -9.52 -22.39 12.48
C GLU A 8 -8.02 -22.35 12.77
N ARG A 9 -7.18 -22.54 11.73
CA ARG A 9 -5.73 -22.38 11.83
C ARG A 9 -5.36 -20.94 12.18
N PHE A 10 -5.98 -19.96 11.50
CA PHE A 10 -5.75 -18.55 11.78
C PHE A 10 -6.13 -18.18 13.23
N ARG A 11 -7.32 -18.56 13.70
CA ARG A 11 -7.77 -18.28 15.08
C ARG A 11 -6.94 -18.98 16.14
N SER A 12 -6.32 -20.10 15.84
CA SER A 12 -5.45 -20.82 16.77
C SER A 12 -4.05 -20.21 16.87
N ASP A 13 -3.65 -19.39 15.89
CA ASP A 13 -2.36 -18.69 15.90
C ASP A 13 -2.51 -17.34 16.61
N ARG A 14 -2.06 -17.27 17.86
CA ARG A 14 -2.11 -16.05 18.69
C ARG A 14 -1.36 -14.88 18.04
N ARG A 15 -0.28 -15.16 17.29
CA ARG A 15 0.49 -14.10 16.61
C ARG A 15 -0.30 -13.50 15.46
N ALA A 16 -0.93 -14.33 14.65
CA ALA A 16 -1.77 -13.88 13.55
C ALA A 16 -2.95 -13.04 14.05
N VAL A 17 -3.61 -13.48 15.14
CA VAL A 17 -4.70 -12.72 15.76
C VAL A 17 -4.18 -11.39 16.33
N ALA A 18 -3.04 -11.38 17.01
CA ALA A 18 -2.47 -10.14 17.55
C ALA A 18 -2.11 -9.15 16.43
N CYS A 19 -1.49 -9.60 15.34
CA CYS A 19 -1.20 -8.74 14.18
C CYS A 19 -2.49 -8.16 13.56
N LEU A 20 -3.54 -8.97 13.43
CA LEU A 20 -4.82 -8.48 12.92
C LEU A 20 -5.42 -7.42 13.84
N LEU A 21 -5.39 -7.63 15.16
CA LEU A 21 -5.89 -6.67 16.13
C LEU A 21 -5.12 -5.34 16.08
N ILE A 22 -3.79 -5.38 15.93
CA ILE A 22 -2.96 -4.18 15.79
C ILE A 22 -3.36 -3.42 14.52
N LEU A 23 -3.44 -4.11 13.37
CA LEU A 23 -3.84 -3.49 12.10
C LEU A 23 -5.26 -2.89 12.18
N CYS A 24 -6.20 -3.59 12.82
CA CYS A 24 -7.54 -3.07 13.02
C CYS A 24 -7.53 -1.84 13.94
N ALA A 25 -6.74 -1.86 15.00
CA ALA A 25 -6.61 -0.73 15.91
C ALA A 25 -6.02 0.51 15.22
N GLU A 26 -4.98 0.33 14.39
CA GLU A 26 -4.40 1.41 13.58
C GLU A 26 -5.41 2.00 12.60
N LEU A 27 -6.14 1.15 11.86
CA LEU A 27 -7.18 1.59 10.93
C LEU A 27 -8.29 2.35 11.65
N LEU A 28 -8.76 1.84 12.78
CA LEU A 28 -9.79 2.50 13.59
C LEU A 28 -9.28 3.83 14.15
N ALA A 29 -8.06 3.88 14.65
CA ALA A 29 -7.46 5.11 15.15
C ALA A 29 -7.40 6.20 14.08
N VAL A 30 -6.89 5.87 12.89
CA VAL A 30 -6.76 6.80 11.77
C VAL A 30 -8.11 7.30 11.24
N LEU A 31 -9.15 6.45 11.29
CA LEU A 31 -10.47 6.81 10.79
C LEU A 31 -11.33 7.53 11.82
N LEU A 32 -11.29 7.09 13.09
CA LEU A 32 -12.22 7.54 14.12
C LEU A 32 -11.67 8.65 15.02
N LEU A 33 -10.36 8.67 15.33
CA LEU A 33 -9.81 9.70 16.22
C LEU A 33 -9.96 11.13 15.68
N PRO A 34 -9.75 11.42 14.38
CA PRO A 34 -9.91 12.78 13.87
C PRO A 34 -11.27 13.40 14.17
N PRO A 35 -12.42 12.76 13.84
CA PRO A 35 -13.72 13.35 14.12
C PRO A 35 -14.10 13.30 15.62
N LEU A 36 -13.60 12.31 16.38
CA LEU A 36 -13.93 12.18 17.79
C LEU A 36 -13.21 13.21 18.68
N LEU A 37 -11.98 13.51 18.36
CA LEU A 37 -11.13 14.41 19.14
C LEU A 37 -11.01 15.82 18.53
N GLY A 38 -11.68 16.09 17.41
CA GLY A 38 -11.59 17.37 16.72
C GLY A 38 -10.15 17.73 16.33
N LEU A 39 -9.38 16.73 15.89
CA LEU A 39 -7.95 16.92 15.60
C LEU A 39 -7.76 17.82 14.36
N GLU A 40 -6.89 18.82 14.50
CA GLU A 40 -6.52 19.75 13.43
C GLU A 40 -5.01 19.72 13.17
N PRO A 41 -4.55 19.04 12.09
CA PRO A 41 -3.12 18.80 11.85
C PRO A 41 -2.33 20.06 11.48
N ASN A 42 -3.01 21.13 11.08
CA ASN A 42 -2.39 22.39 10.64
C ASN A 42 -2.61 23.56 11.60
N ALA A 43 -3.43 23.39 12.64
CA ALA A 43 -3.60 24.40 13.67
C ALA A 43 -2.31 24.54 14.48
N SER A 44 -1.83 25.79 14.67
CA SER A 44 -0.68 26.10 15.53
C SER A 44 -1.18 26.66 16.85
N ASP A 45 -0.77 26.06 17.95
CA ASP A 45 -0.97 26.60 19.29
C ASP A 45 0.26 27.38 19.73
N LEU A 46 0.21 28.70 19.52
CA LEU A 46 1.29 29.58 19.93
C LEU A 46 1.42 29.71 21.46
N GLY A 47 0.33 29.38 22.20
CA GLY A 47 0.34 29.38 23.66
C GLY A 47 1.08 28.19 24.26
N ALA A 48 1.05 27.05 23.60
CA ALA A 48 1.81 25.85 23.98
C ALA A 48 3.30 25.98 23.67
N GLY A 49 3.66 26.84 22.70
CA GLY A 49 5.03 27.05 22.26
C GLY A 49 5.52 26.08 21.20
N PHE A 50 6.73 26.34 20.70
CA PHE A 50 7.42 25.51 19.71
C PHE A 50 8.20 24.39 20.43
N TRP A 51 8.16 23.19 19.90
CA TRP A 51 8.83 22.02 20.48
C TRP A 51 8.44 21.78 21.95
N ALA A 52 7.17 22.06 22.31
CA ALA A 52 6.69 21.83 23.67
C ALA A 52 6.66 20.31 23.96
N PRO A 53 7.03 19.93 25.20
CA PRO A 53 6.99 18.53 25.62
C PRO A 53 5.55 17.98 25.67
N PRO A 54 5.36 16.66 25.75
CA PRO A 54 4.04 16.05 25.93
C PRO A 54 3.28 16.64 27.12
N SER A 55 1.99 16.92 26.89
CA SER A 55 1.06 17.49 27.89
C SER A 55 -0.33 16.90 27.70
N ALA A 56 -1.26 17.23 28.59
CA ALA A 56 -2.65 16.79 28.48
C ALA A 56 -3.35 17.35 27.21
N ALA A 57 -2.98 18.56 26.77
CA ALA A 57 -3.49 19.19 25.54
C ALA A 57 -2.79 18.64 24.28
N HIS A 58 -1.51 18.34 24.40
CA HIS A 58 -0.67 17.82 23.30
C HIS A 58 0.03 16.53 23.74
N PRO A 59 -0.62 15.37 23.63
CA PRO A 59 -0.09 14.09 24.16
C PRO A 59 1.28 13.69 23.61
N LEU A 60 1.63 14.10 22.40
CA LEU A 60 2.96 13.90 21.79
C LEU A 60 3.75 15.20 21.64
N GLY A 61 3.33 16.27 22.33
CA GLY A 61 3.96 17.57 22.22
C GLY A 61 3.64 18.30 20.93
N THR A 62 4.39 19.40 20.68
CA THR A 62 4.24 20.24 19.49
C THR A 62 5.47 20.19 18.59
N ASP A 63 5.29 20.51 17.31
CA ASP A 63 6.38 20.60 16.33
C ASP A 63 7.04 22.01 16.31
N ALA A 64 7.95 22.22 15.33
CA ALA A 64 8.66 23.48 15.11
C ALA A 64 7.74 24.68 14.78
N LEU A 65 6.48 24.44 14.48
CA LEU A 65 5.48 25.47 14.18
C LEU A 65 4.37 25.54 15.24
N GLY A 66 4.55 24.87 16.39
CA GLY A 66 3.55 24.82 17.45
C GLY A 66 2.32 23.96 17.12
N ARG A 67 2.40 23.04 16.13
CA ARG A 67 1.28 22.19 15.74
C ARG A 67 1.32 20.89 16.53
N ASP A 68 0.15 20.35 16.86
CA ASP A 68 0.03 19.10 17.59
C ASP A 68 0.58 17.89 16.82
N VAL A 69 1.59 17.22 17.39
CA VAL A 69 2.27 16.09 16.75
C VAL A 69 1.33 14.90 16.63
N LEU A 70 0.45 14.63 17.61
CA LEU A 70 -0.50 13.53 17.55
C LEU A 70 -1.47 13.68 16.38
N SER A 71 -2.05 14.87 16.22
CA SER A 71 -2.93 15.19 15.08
C SER A 71 -2.24 14.94 13.75
N ARG A 72 -0.99 15.37 13.62
CA ARG A 72 -0.20 15.20 12.41
C ARG A 72 0.13 13.76 12.11
N VAL A 73 0.47 12.94 13.10
CA VAL A 73 0.74 11.50 12.94
C VAL A 73 -0.52 10.78 12.45
N ILE A 74 -1.67 11.07 13.06
CA ILE A 74 -2.93 10.43 12.68
C ILE A 74 -3.36 10.80 11.25
N TYR A 75 -3.33 12.08 10.90
CA TYR A 75 -3.66 12.53 9.54
C TYR A 75 -2.63 12.07 8.50
N GLY A 76 -1.34 12.04 8.84
CA GLY A 76 -0.28 11.47 8.01
C GLY A 76 -0.50 9.99 7.76
N GLY A 77 -0.86 9.23 8.80
CA GLY A 77 -1.23 7.81 8.70
C GLY A 77 -2.42 7.61 7.75
N ARG A 78 -3.48 8.43 7.88
CA ARG A 78 -4.64 8.40 6.97
C ARG A 78 -4.24 8.62 5.51
N ALA A 79 -3.44 9.64 5.25
CA ALA A 79 -2.96 9.95 3.89
C ALA A 79 -2.12 8.81 3.33
N SER A 80 -1.22 8.23 4.13
CA SER A 80 -0.35 7.11 3.73
C SER A 80 -1.14 5.85 3.44
N LEU A 81 -2.13 5.51 4.27
CA LEU A 81 -2.99 4.34 4.05
C LEU A 81 -3.84 4.47 2.79
N LEU A 82 -4.47 5.64 2.56
CA LEU A 82 -5.24 5.89 1.35
C LEU A 82 -4.36 5.78 0.09
N LEU A 83 -3.16 6.35 0.14
CA LEU A 83 -2.20 6.26 -0.96
C LEU A 83 -1.76 4.82 -1.21
N ALA A 84 -1.44 4.06 -0.16
CA ALA A 84 -1.04 2.66 -0.27
C ALA A 84 -2.15 1.79 -0.87
N VAL A 85 -3.39 1.95 -0.41
CA VAL A 85 -4.56 1.21 -0.94
C VAL A 85 -4.80 1.56 -2.40
N ALA A 86 -4.80 2.85 -2.75
CA ALA A 86 -5.02 3.31 -4.12
C ALA A 86 -3.93 2.80 -5.07
N ALA A 87 -2.65 2.95 -4.69
CA ALA A 87 -1.53 2.49 -5.51
C ALA A 87 -1.54 0.97 -5.69
N THR A 88 -1.81 0.21 -4.61
CA THR A 88 -1.89 -1.26 -4.68
C THR A 88 -3.05 -1.72 -5.54
N ALA A 89 -4.24 -1.14 -5.38
CA ALA A 89 -5.41 -1.49 -6.20
C ALA A 89 -5.16 -1.22 -7.68
N CYS A 90 -4.60 -0.06 -8.02
CA CYS A 90 -4.24 0.26 -9.41
C CYS A 90 -3.16 -0.67 -9.96
N SER A 91 -2.09 -0.94 -9.20
CA SER A 91 -1.02 -1.86 -9.61
C SER A 91 -1.55 -3.28 -9.83
N MET A 92 -2.45 -3.73 -8.94
CA MET A 92 -3.09 -5.04 -9.06
C MET A 92 -4.00 -5.12 -10.28
N ALA A 93 -4.78 -4.08 -10.56
CA ALA A 93 -5.65 -4.02 -11.75
C ALA A 93 -4.82 -4.09 -13.05
N VAL A 94 -3.76 -3.29 -13.17
CA VAL A 94 -2.85 -3.31 -14.31
C VAL A 94 -2.15 -4.67 -14.42
N GLY A 95 -1.61 -5.18 -13.32
CA GLY A 95 -0.92 -6.47 -13.28
C GLY A 95 -1.86 -7.64 -13.60
N LEU A 96 -3.13 -7.58 -13.17
CA LEU A 96 -4.15 -8.57 -13.50
C LEU A 96 -4.38 -8.64 -15.02
N VAL A 97 -4.66 -7.50 -15.65
CA VAL A 97 -4.92 -7.44 -17.10
C VAL A 97 -3.72 -7.97 -17.90
N ILE A 98 -2.53 -7.47 -17.58
CA ILE A 98 -1.31 -7.87 -18.29
C ILE A 98 -0.95 -9.35 -18.01
N GLY A 99 -1.10 -9.81 -16.77
CA GLY A 99 -0.80 -11.17 -16.38
C GLY A 99 -1.75 -12.19 -17.01
N VAL A 100 -3.04 -11.88 -17.08
CA VAL A 100 -4.04 -12.70 -17.78
C VAL A 100 -3.72 -12.75 -19.26
N ALA A 101 -3.43 -11.62 -19.91
CA ALA A 101 -3.08 -11.58 -21.32
C ALA A 101 -1.84 -12.45 -21.61
N ALA A 102 -0.78 -12.33 -20.80
CA ALA A 102 0.44 -13.12 -20.96
C ALA A 102 0.18 -14.64 -20.77
N GLY A 103 -0.50 -15.00 -19.69
CA GLY A 103 -0.76 -16.42 -19.36
C GLY A 103 -1.73 -17.09 -20.30
N TYR A 104 -2.79 -16.39 -20.72
CA TYR A 104 -3.84 -16.95 -21.59
C TYR A 104 -3.40 -17.04 -23.05
N CYS A 105 -2.89 -15.94 -23.64
CA CYS A 105 -2.48 -15.93 -25.04
C CYS A 105 -1.20 -16.73 -25.29
N GLY A 106 -0.23 -16.67 -24.36
CA GLY A 106 1.05 -17.38 -24.52
C GLY A 106 1.88 -16.85 -25.69
N GLY A 107 2.82 -17.68 -26.19
CA GLY A 107 3.59 -17.43 -27.40
C GLY A 107 4.25 -16.06 -27.46
N ILE A 108 4.02 -15.31 -28.54
CA ILE A 108 4.64 -14.00 -28.78
C ILE A 108 4.18 -12.97 -27.75
N VAL A 109 2.89 -12.98 -27.35
CA VAL A 109 2.34 -12.04 -26.37
C VAL A 109 3.04 -12.20 -25.02
N ASP A 110 3.19 -13.43 -24.58
CA ASP A 110 3.90 -13.76 -23.34
C ASP A 110 5.38 -13.37 -23.44
N GLY A 111 6.02 -13.64 -24.56
CA GLY A 111 7.41 -13.28 -24.81
C GLY A 111 7.66 -11.76 -24.70
N VAL A 112 6.80 -10.96 -25.33
CA VAL A 112 6.89 -9.48 -25.29
C VAL A 112 6.66 -8.96 -23.87
N ILE A 113 5.59 -9.40 -23.20
CA ILE A 113 5.29 -8.97 -21.82
C ILE A 113 6.42 -9.34 -20.86
N THR A 114 6.98 -10.55 -21.02
CA THR A 114 8.13 -10.99 -20.21
C THR A 114 9.38 -10.16 -20.49
N ALA A 115 9.67 -9.84 -21.74
CA ALA A 115 10.82 -8.99 -22.11
C ALA A 115 10.69 -7.59 -21.49
N VAL A 116 9.52 -6.94 -21.61
CA VAL A 116 9.24 -5.65 -20.97
C VAL A 116 9.38 -5.74 -19.45
N SER A 117 8.81 -6.78 -18.84
CA SER A 117 8.92 -7.02 -17.40
C SER A 117 10.36 -7.16 -16.92
N ASN A 118 11.22 -7.80 -17.71
CA ASN A 118 12.64 -7.97 -17.40
C ASN A 118 13.39 -6.63 -17.43
N VAL A 119 13.05 -5.73 -18.37
CA VAL A 119 13.62 -4.37 -18.42
C VAL A 119 13.27 -3.60 -17.13
N PHE A 120 12.02 -3.63 -16.71
CA PHE A 120 11.61 -2.97 -15.46
C PHE A 120 12.31 -3.55 -14.23
N GLN A 121 12.52 -4.86 -14.18
CA GLN A 121 13.21 -5.50 -13.05
C GLN A 121 14.74 -5.34 -13.08
N GLY A 122 15.31 -5.08 -14.23
CA GLY A 122 16.73 -4.76 -14.37
C GLY A 122 17.08 -3.38 -13.80
N LEU A 123 16.10 -2.50 -13.64
CA LEU A 123 16.29 -1.18 -13.04
C LEU A 123 16.05 -1.26 -11.52
N PRO A 124 16.91 -0.64 -10.68
CA PRO A 124 16.64 -0.52 -9.26
C PRO A 124 15.32 0.25 -9.07
N GLY A 125 14.30 -0.41 -8.49
CA GLY A 125 12.93 0.14 -8.39
C GLY A 125 12.87 1.51 -7.72
N MET A 126 13.68 1.74 -6.68
CA MET A 126 13.76 3.06 -6.03
C MET A 126 14.30 4.14 -6.96
N VAL A 127 15.31 3.83 -7.78
CA VAL A 127 15.89 4.80 -8.73
C VAL A 127 14.86 5.18 -9.79
N LEU A 128 14.15 4.19 -10.34
CA LEU A 128 13.08 4.44 -11.30
C LEU A 128 11.95 5.27 -10.69
N MET A 129 11.54 4.96 -9.45
CA MET A 129 10.49 5.70 -8.76
C MET A 129 10.88 7.16 -8.52
N ILE A 130 12.12 7.44 -8.05
CA ILE A 130 12.61 8.79 -7.83
C ILE A 130 12.68 9.57 -9.16
N ALA A 131 13.16 8.93 -10.22
CA ALA A 131 13.21 9.55 -11.55
C ALA A 131 11.80 9.91 -12.05
N LEU A 132 10.83 9.00 -11.92
CA LEU A 132 9.45 9.24 -12.32
C LEU A 132 8.81 10.38 -11.53
N VAL A 133 8.96 10.40 -10.22
CA VAL A 133 8.43 11.47 -9.36
C VAL A 133 9.10 12.82 -9.66
N GLY A 134 10.38 12.80 -10.04
CA GLY A 134 11.13 14.01 -10.42
C GLY A 134 10.67 14.63 -11.75
N VAL A 135 10.18 13.81 -12.69
CA VAL A 135 9.67 14.27 -14.00
C VAL A 135 8.18 14.63 -13.97
N LEU A 136 7.41 13.93 -13.15
CA LEU A 136 5.98 14.17 -13.01
C LEU A 136 5.72 15.43 -12.15
N GLU A 137 4.56 16.04 -12.34
CA GLU A 137 4.14 17.15 -11.49
C GLU A 137 4.05 16.75 -10.01
N ARG A 138 4.30 17.72 -9.12
CA ARG A 138 4.24 17.46 -7.67
C ARG A 138 2.81 17.14 -7.25
N GLY A 139 2.63 16.01 -6.56
CA GLY A 139 1.33 15.66 -6.00
C GLY A 139 1.14 14.17 -5.75
N THR A 140 0.08 13.83 -5.02
CA THR A 140 -0.28 12.46 -4.67
C THR A 140 -0.52 11.58 -5.91
N ARG A 141 -1.07 12.15 -6.98
CA ARG A 141 -1.30 11.43 -8.25
C ARG A 141 -0.01 10.92 -8.86
N SER A 142 1.03 11.75 -8.87
CA SER A 142 2.34 11.38 -9.41
C SER A 142 3.01 10.26 -8.63
N ILE A 143 2.85 10.28 -7.31
CA ILE A 143 3.34 9.19 -6.44
C ILE A 143 2.60 7.89 -6.76
N ILE A 144 1.27 7.93 -6.89
CA ILE A 144 0.47 6.75 -7.26
C ILE A 144 0.90 6.23 -8.63
N LEU A 145 1.03 7.09 -9.64
CA LEU A 145 1.47 6.69 -10.98
C LEU A 145 2.86 6.06 -10.96
N ALA A 146 3.81 6.67 -10.26
CA ALA A 146 5.16 6.11 -10.12
C ALA A 146 5.15 4.73 -9.45
N LEU A 147 4.35 4.56 -8.39
CA LEU A 147 4.18 3.27 -7.73
C LEU A 147 3.53 2.23 -8.64
N VAL A 148 2.50 2.59 -9.41
CA VAL A 148 1.84 1.69 -10.36
C VAL A 148 2.83 1.25 -11.44
N ILE A 149 3.54 2.20 -12.05
CA ILE A 149 4.52 1.92 -13.11
C ILE A 149 5.66 1.01 -12.64
N THR A 150 6.05 1.11 -11.36
CA THR A 150 7.15 0.28 -10.83
C THR A 150 6.68 -1.06 -10.27
N SER A 151 5.42 -1.20 -9.85
CA SER A 151 4.94 -2.37 -9.07
C SER A 151 4.10 -3.37 -9.88
N TRP A 152 3.56 -2.99 -11.04
CA TRP A 152 2.68 -3.85 -11.85
C TRP A 152 3.31 -5.21 -12.23
N VAL A 153 4.63 -5.24 -12.42
CA VAL A 153 5.38 -6.42 -12.88
C VAL A 153 5.24 -7.58 -11.90
N GLY A 154 5.32 -7.29 -10.58
CA GLY A 154 5.17 -8.31 -9.55
C GLY A 154 3.79 -8.98 -9.60
N PHE A 155 2.74 -8.18 -9.69
CA PHE A 155 1.35 -8.68 -9.81
C PHE A 155 1.13 -9.42 -11.13
N SER A 156 1.63 -8.89 -12.24
CA SER A 156 1.52 -9.52 -13.55
C SER A 156 2.13 -10.92 -13.59
N ARG A 157 3.32 -11.10 -13.00
CA ARG A 157 3.97 -12.42 -12.94
C ARG A 157 3.21 -13.42 -12.07
N LEU A 158 2.69 -12.97 -10.92
CA LEU A 158 1.89 -13.81 -10.06
C LEU A 158 0.65 -14.31 -10.80
N VAL A 159 -0.11 -13.40 -11.40
CA VAL A 159 -1.33 -13.71 -12.16
C VAL A 159 -1.03 -14.59 -13.35
N ARG A 160 0.02 -14.29 -14.12
CA ARG A 160 0.47 -15.13 -15.24
C ARG A 160 0.72 -16.57 -14.81
N GLY A 161 1.42 -16.76 -13.68
CA GLY A 161 1.71 -18.08 -13.14
C GLY A 161 0.44 -18.87 -12.81
N GLU A 162 -0.53 -18.24 -12.17
CA GLU A 162 -1.81 -18.88 -11.83
C GLU A 162 -2.65 -19.17 -13.08
N VAL A 163 -2.71 -18.26 -14.06
CA VAL A 163 -3.42 -18.49 -15.33
C VAL A 163 -2.82 -19.65 -16.10
N MET A 164 -1.50 -19.75 -16.19
CA MET A 164 -0.83 -20.87 -16.86
C MET A 164 -1.11 -22.19 -16.16
N LYS A 165 -1.13 -22.21 -14.83
CA LYS A 165 -1.45 -23.39 -14.02
C LYS A 165 -2.88 -23.86 -14.28
N VAL A 166 -3.87 -22.94 -14.20
CA VAL A 166 -5.27 -23.26 -14.48
C VAL A 166 -5.46 -23.74 -15.90
N LYS A 167 -4.78 -23.11 -16.88
CA LYS A 167 -4.87 -23.51 -18.29
C LYS A 167 -4.31 -24.92 -18.56
N SER A 168 -3.39 -25.42 -17.73
CA SER A 168 -2.83 -26.77 -17.85
C SER A 168 -3.68 -27.86 -17.18
N GLU A 169 -4.75 -27.50 -16.47
CA GLU A 169 -5.66 -28.45 -15.85
C GLU A 169 -6.62 -29.07 -16.89
N MET A 170 -6.85 -30.37 -16.81
CA MET A 170 -7.63 -31.14 -17.79
C MET A 170 -9.09 -30.70 -18.05
N TYR A 171 -9.65 -29.84 -17.18
CA TYR A 171 -11.03 -29.36 -17.32
C TYR A 171 -11.15 -28.04 -18.11
N VAL A 172 -10.06 -27.55 -18.69
CA VAL A 172 -10.01 -26.30 -19.48
C VAL A 172 -9.80 -26.57 -20.98
N GLU A 173 -9.73 -27.84 -21.42
CA GLU A 173 -9.67 -28.22 -22.84
C GLU A 173 -11.01 -28.04 -23.59
#